data_f100f16025b1c4fae149147b35d0bd0e
#
_entry.id   f100f16025b1c4fae149147b35d0bd0e
#
_cell.length_a   1.000
_cell.length_b   1.000
_cell.length_c   1.000
_cell.angle_alpha   90.00
_cell.angle_beta   90.00
_cell.angle_gamma   90.00
#
_symmetry.space_group_name_H-M   'P 1'
#
loop_
_entity.id
_entity.type
_entity.pdbx_description
1 polymer ?
#
loop_
_entity_poly.entity_id
_entity_poly.type
_entity_poly.pdbx_seq_one_letter_code
_entity_poly.pdbx_strand_id
1 'polypeptide(L)'
;MTSLANQTVLVTGANRGMGREYVAQLLDRGVAKVYAAARDPQTIDVVDPRVVPLRLDVTDAASVAEAAEAAPDVSVLINNAGILRGASVLDPDHSNLREQLETNLFGPLAMASAFADRIAQRSGAIVNVASVLAWLPVGATYGVTKAAMWSATDSMRLELGSRGVQVVGVYVGLVDTDMASFAESGKSDPADVIRQVLDGIESGADEVLADDMTRGARDNLNKPIRERLGA
;
A
#
# COMPACT_ATOMS: atom_id res chain seq x y z
N MET A 1 -13.02 -5.59 12.56
CA MET A 1 -13.32 -4.19 12.17
C MET A 1 -12.42 -3.27 12.98
N THR A 2 -11.61 -2.47 12.31
CA THR A 2 -10.67 -1.55 12.96
C THR A 2 -11.21 -0.12 12.79
N SER A 3 -11.79 0.46 13.85
CA SER A 3 -12.15 1.89 13.83
C SER A 3 -10.89 2.71 13.68
N LEU A 4 -10.88 3.69 12.76
CA LEU A 4 -9.74 4.59 12.56
C LEU A 4 -9.70 5.73 13.58
N ALA A 5 -10.83 6.08 14.19
CA ALA A 5 -10.88 7.11 15.23
C ALA A 5 -9.95 6.75 16.40
N ASN A 6 -9.15 7.72 16.82
CA ASN A 6 -8.15 7.59 17.90
C ASN A 6 -6.99 6.61 17.64
N GLN A 7 -6.84 6.07 16.42
CA GLN A 7 -5.70 5.23 16.06
C GLN A 7 -4.43 6.08 15.80
N THR A 8 -3.27 5.45 15.95
CA THR A 8 -2.00 5.97 15.45
C THR A 8 -1.64 5.23 14.16
N VAL A 9 -1.56 5.96 13.06
CA VAL A 9 -1.36 5.39 11.72
C VAL A 9 0.03 5.75 11.20
N LEU A 10 0.72 4.79 10.58
CA LEU A 10 1.93 5.05 9.82
C LEU A 10 1.64 4.84 8.33
N VAL A 11 1.95 5.85 7.52
CA VAL A 11 1.79 5.82 6.06
C VAL A 11 3.16 5.92 5.40
N THR A 12 3.56 4.89 4.63
CA THR A 12 4.81 4.94 3.86
C THR A 12 4.61 5.66 2.54
N GLY A 13 5.59 6.46 2.09
CA GLY A 13 5.49 7.26 0.87
C GLY A 13 4.41 8.35 0.97
N ALA A 14 4.32 9.01 2.12
CA ALA A 14 3.24 9.93 2.49
C ALA A 14 3.36 11.35 1.89
N ASN A 15 4.44 11.64 1.18
CA ASN A 15 4.76 13.00 0.73
C ASN A 15 4.05 13.43 -0.57
N ARG A 16 3.41 12.53 -1.30
CA ARG A 16 2.72 12.85 -2.57
C ARG A 16 1.67 11.79 -2.94
N GLY A 17 0.90 12.09 -3.98
CA GLY A 17 -0.07 11.17 -4.57
C GLY A 17 -1.01 10.56 -3.54
N MET A 18 -1.27 9.27 -3.64
CA MET A 18 -2.14 8.55 -2.70
C MET A 18 -1.66 8.64 -1.25
N GLY A 19 -0.34 8.66 -1.01
CA GLY A 19 0.20 8.75 0.35
C GLY A 19 -0.18 10.05 1.06
N ARG A 20 -0.12 11.18 0.34
CA ARG A 20 -0.57 12.49 0.85
C ARG A 20 -2.08 12.49 1.11
N GLU A 21 -2.84 11.89 0.20
CA GLU A 21 -4.28 11.78 0.32
C GLU A 21 -4.70 10.90 1.52
N TYR A 22 -3.98 9.80 1.78
CA TYR A 22 -4.17 9.02 3.02
C TYR A 22 -4.02 9.89 4.25
N VAL A 23 -2.97 10.71 4.33
CA VAL A 23 -2.75 11.59 5.49
C VAL A 23 -3.93 12.54 5.68
N ALA A 24 -4.40 13.20 4.63
CA ALA A 24 -5.52 14.14 4.70
C ALA A 24 -6.80 13.46 5.20
N GLN A 25 -7.22 12.36 4.57
CA GLN A 25 -8.46 11.70 4.94
C GLN A 25 -8.41 10.97 6.29
N LEU A 26 -7.24 10.50 6.73
CA LEU A 26 -7.07 9.96 8.08
C LEU A 26 -7.33 11.03 9.15
N LEU A 27 -6.86 12.25 8.93
CA LEU A 27 -7.14 13.38 9.83
C LEU A 27 -8.64 13.66 9.93
N ASP A 28 -9.36 13.61 8.80
CA ASP A 28 -10.82 13.79 8.75
C ASP A 28 -11.57 12.66 9.48
N ARG A 29 -10.99 11.44 9.53
CA ARG A 29 -11.52 10.29 10.28
C ARG A 29 -11.20 10.33 11.78
N GLY A 30 -10.55 11.38 12.27
CA GLY A 30 -10.31 11.57 13.69
C GLY A 30 -9.23 10.66 14.28
N VAL A 31 -8.22 10.28 13.48
CA VAL A 31 -7.06 9.56 14.02
C VAL A 31 -6.33 10.42 15.07
N ALA A 32 -5.74 9.77 16.06
CA ALA A 32 -4.99 10.46 17.10
C ALA A 32 -3.65 10.99 16.57
N LYS A 33 -3.02 10.25 15.65
CA LYS A 33 -1.71 10.60 15.08
C LYS A 33 -1.48 9.94 13.74
N VAL A 34 -0.77 10.65 12.85
CA VAL A 34 -0.25 10.08 11.60
C VAL A 34 1.26 10.28 11.55
N TYR A 35 2.00 9.18 11.52
CA TYR A 35 3.40 9.20 11.10
C TYR A 35 3.43 9.21 9.56
N ALA A 36 3.70 10.38 9.00
CA ALA A 36 3.82 10.57 7.56
C ALA A 36 5.27 10.28 7.15
N ALA A 37 5.51 9.07 6.62
CA ALA A 37 6.86 8.61 6.34
C ALA A 37 7.29 8.84 4.90
N ALA A 38 8.47 9.42 4.71
CA ALA A 38 9.12 9.65 3.43
C ALA A 38 10.65 9.59 3.56
N ARG A 39 11.37 9.36 2.46
CA ARG A 39 12.85 9.40 2.45
C ARG A 39 13.39 10.77 2.86
N ASP A 40 12.73 11.82 2.45
CA ASP A 40 12.95 13.19 2.92
C ASP A 40 11.69 13.68 3.63
N PRO A 41 11.67 13.73 4.98
CA PRO A 41 10.52 14.17 5.75
C PRO A 41 10.17 15.66 5.55
N GLN A 42 11.10 16.47 5.03
CA GLN A 42 10.84 17.88 4.72
C GLN A 42 9.87 18.06 3.54
N THR A 43 9.65 17.01 2.77
CA THR A 43 8.67 17.00 1.67
C THR A 43 7.23 16.72 2.13
N ILE A 44 7.01 16.50 3.41
CA ILE A 44 5.67 16.38 4.00
C ILE A 44 5.13 17.79 4.22
N ASP A 45 4.10 18.16 3.44
CA ASP A 45 3.53 19.51 3.41
C ASP A 45 2.18 19.63 4.16
N VAL A 46 1.73 18.57 4.82
CA VAL A 46 0.49 18.59 5.62
C VAL A 46 0.77 19.18 7.00
N VAL A 47 0.20 20.34 7.27
CA VAL A 47 0.36 21.09 8.53
C VAL A 47 -0.82 20.80 9.47
N ASP A 48 -0.66 19.82 10.35
CA ASP A 48 -1.62 19.49 11.42
C ASP A 48 -0.81 18.95 12.62
N PRO A 49 -1.10 19.34 13.87
CA PRO A 49 -0.34 18.91 15.05
C PRO A 49 -0.35 17.39 15.27
N ARG A 50 -1.27 16.66 14.65
CA ARG A 50 -1.33 15.20 14.70
C ARG A 50 -0.41 14.52 13.68
N VAL A 51 0.14 15.28 12.71
CA VAL A 51 1.06 14.75 11.69
C VAL A 51 2.50 14.86 12.17
N VAL A 52 3.17 13.72 12.21
CA VAL A 52 4.59 13.60 12.57
C VAL A 52 5.35 13.16 11.33
N PRO A 53 6.11 14.06 10.68
CA PRO A 53 7.00 13.67 9.59
C PRO A 53 8.05 12.66 10.08
N LEU A 54 8.24 11.56 9.35
CA LEU A 54 9.15 10.49 9.72
C LEU A 54 10.08 10.16 8.55
N ARG A 55 11.41 10.14 8.81
CA ARG A 55 12.35 9.67 7.80
C ARG A 55 12.23 8.16 7.65
N LEU A 56 12.04 7.68 6.42
CA LEU A 56 11.95 6.25 6.13
C LEU A 56 12.34 5.96 4.68
N ASP A 57 13.35 5.12 4.51
CA ASP A 57 13.58 4.37 3.28
C ASP A 57 13.20 2.90 3.54
N VAL A 58 12.14 2.43 2.90
CA VAL A 58 11.64 1.06 3.10
C VAL A 58 12.58 -0.02 2.57
N THR A 59 13.58 0.36 1.76
CA THR A 59 14.60 -0.54 1.21
C THR A 59 15.85 -0.64 2.09
N ASP A 60 15.94 0.15 3.17
CA ASP A 60 17.04 0.17 4.11
C ASP A 60 16.60 -0.41 5.46
N ALA A 61 17.15 -1.54 5.83
CA ALA A 61 16.80 -2.22 7.08
C ALA A 61 17.11 -1.37 8.33
N ALA A 62 18.18 -0.56 8.30
CA ALA A 62 18.50 0.34 9.42
C ALA A 62 17.44 1.45 9.53
N SER A 63 17.04 2.04 8.41
CA SER A 63 15.98 3.05 8.37
C SER A 63 14.64 2.50 8.86
N VAL A 64 14.30 1.25 8.52
CA VAL A 64 13.09 0.58 9.03
C VAL A 64 13.16 0.38 10.54
N ALA A 65 14.31 -0.04 11.08
CA ALA A 65 14.50 -0.21 12.52
C ALA A 65 14.39 1.12 13.28
N GLU A 66 15.06 2.17 12.79
CA GLU A 66 14.96 3.53 13.34
C GLU A 66 13.53 4.07 13.35
N ALA A 67 12.79 3.86 12.25
CA ALA A 67 11.39 4.24 12.16
C ALA A 67 10.50 3.47 13.15
N ALA A 68 10.79 2.17 13.36
CA ALA A 68 10.08 1.38 14.35
C ALA A 68 10.35 1.86 15.78
N GLU A 69 11.55 2.30 16.11
CA GLU A 69 11.87 2.89 17.41
C GLU A 69 11.18 4.26 17.61
N ALA A 70 11.18 5.09 16.56
CA ALA A 70 10.58 6.43 16.58
C ALA A 70 9.04 6.42 16.64
N ALA A 71 8.40 5.32 16.21
CA ALA A 71 6.94 5.19 16.13
C ALA A 71 6.42 3.97 16.94
N PRO A 72 6.63 3.97 18.28
CA PRO A 72 6.32 2.79 19.12
C PRO A 72 4.82 2.55 19.35
N ASP A 73 3.98 3.53 19.07
CA ASP A 73 2.55 3.53 19.33
C ASP A 73 1.69 3.23 18.09
N VAL A 74 2.29 2.88 16.96
CA VAL A 74 1.57 2.54 15.73
C VAL A 74 0.62 1.35 15.94
N SER A 75 -0.63 1.54 15.53
CA SER A 75 -1.69 0.54 15.54
C SER A 75 -2.19 0.20 14.13
N VAL A 76 -1.95 1.07 13.14
CA VAL A 76 -2.29 0.82 11.74
C VAL A 76 -1.09 1.17 10.86
N LEU A 77 -0.69 0.23 10.00
CA LEU A 77 0.38 0.40 9.02
C LEU A 77 -0.20 0.43 7.61
N ILE A 78 0.09 1.48 6.84
CA ILE A 78 -0.27 1.58 5.42
C ILE A 78 1.00 1.53 4.59
N ASN A 79 1.25 0.38 3.98
CA ASN A 79 2.31 0.15 3.00
C ASN A 79 1.88 0.69 1.64
N ASN A 80 2.10 1.99 1.43
CA ASN A 80 1.75 2.70 0.21
C ASN A 80 2.98 3.01 -0.66
N ALA A 81 4.18 3.09 -0.09
CA ALA A 81 5.40 3.35 -0.85
C ALA A 81 5.57 2.33 -2.00
N GLY A 82 5.88 2.82 -3.18
CA GLY A 82 6.07 1.98 -4.36
C GLY A 82 6.73 2.74 -5.50
N ILE A 83 7.33 1.98 -6.41
CA ILE A 83 7.91 2.50 -7.65
C ILE A 83 7.40 1.70 -8.84
N LEU A 84 7.33 2.36 -10.00
CA LEU A 84 7.03 1.75 -11.29
C LEU A 84 8.21 2.02 -12.24
N ARG A 85 8.75 0.95 -12.81
CA ARG A 85 9.77 0.98 -13.87
C ARG A 85 9.25 0.14 -15.04
N GLY A 86 9.20 0.74 -16.21
CA GLY A 86 8.84 0.00 -17.42
C GLY A 86 10.02 -0.87 -17.90
N ALA A 87 9.93 -2.17 -17.69
CA ALA A 87 10.94 -3.11 -18.18
C ALA A 87 10.30 -4.45 -18.56
N SER A 88 10.82 -5.08 -19.62
CA SER A 88 10.41 -6.42 -20.01
C SER A 88 10.81 -7.46 -18.96
N VAL A 89 9.98 -8.47 -18.75
CA VAL A 89 10.34 -9.63 -17.91
C VAL A 89 11.44 -10.49 -18.55
N LEU A 90 11.65 -10.32 -19.85
CA LEU A 90 12.70 -11.02 -20.61
C LEU A 90 13.99 -10.20 -20.76
N ASP A 91 14.05 -9.03 -20.12
CA ASP A 91 15.28 -8.24 -20.09
C ASP A 91 16.36 -9.01 -19.32
N PRO A 92 17.51 -9.32 -19.94
CA PRO A 92 18.59 -10.03 -19.26
C PRO A 92 19.20 -9.23 -18.10
N ASP A 93 19.11 -7.90 -18.12
CA ASP A 93 19.40 -7.05 -16.98
C ASP A 93 18.16 -6.93 -16.08
N HIS A 94 18.12 -7.73 -15.06
CA HIS A 94 17.04 -7.71 -14.09
C HIS A 94 17.15 -6.60 -13.03
N SER A 95 17.98 -5.58 -13.21
CA SER A 95 18.20 -4.49 -12.25
C SER A 95 16.88 -3.76 -11.92
N ASN A 96 16.09 -3.42 -12.93
CA ASN A 96 14.77 -2.80 -12.77
C ASN A 96 13.79 -3.67 -11.97
N LEU A 97 13.78 -4.98 -12.20
CA LEU A 97 12.92 -5.89 -11.45
C LEU A 97 13.39 -5.99 -9.99
N ARG A 98 14.70 -6.07 -9.75
CA ARG A 98 15.26 -6.11 -8.39
C ARG A 98 14.93 -4.84 -7.61
N GLU A 99 15.16 -3.66 -8.18
CA GLU A 99 14.82 -2.37 -7.55
C GLU A 99 13.32 -2.30 -7.18
N GLN A 100 12.46 -2.76 -8.08
CA GLN A 100 11.02 -2.79 -7.83
C GLN A 100 10.64 -3.81 -6.75
N LEU A 101 11.26 -4.99 -6.70
CA LEU A 101 11.03 -5.98 -5.65
C LEU A 101 11.47 -5.45 -4.28
N GLU A 102 12.61 -4.76 -4.18
CA GLU A 102 13.07 -4.15 -2.93
C GLU A 102 12.02 -3.16 -2.38
N THR A 103 11.49 -2.29 -3.25
CA THR A 103 10.53 -1.27 -2.78
C THR A 103 9.11 -1.83 -2.63
N ASN A 104 8.62 -2.62 -3.62
CA ASN A 104 7.19 -2.97 -3.71
C ASN A 104 6.84 -4.26 -2.95
N LEU A 105 7.84 -5.08 -2.58
CA LEU A 105 7.64 -6.35 -1.87
C LEU A 105 8.44 -6.40 -0.57
N PHE A 106 9.78 -6.35 -0.64
CA PHE A 106 10.61 -6.52 0.54
C PHE A 106 10.45 -5.38 1.55
N GLY A 107 10.27 -4.14 1.08
CA GLY A 107 9.95 -3.00 1.94
C GLY A 107 8.68 -3.21 2.76
N PRO A 108 7.51 -3.48 2.17
CA PRO A 108 6.29 -3.84 2.90
C PRO A 108 6.44 -5.02 3.86
N LEU A 109 7.21 -6.05 3.48
CA LEU A 109 7.49 -7.20 4.36
C LEU A 109 8.33 -6.78 5.57
N ALA A 110 9.38 -5.98 5.36
CA ALA A 110 10.22 -5.46 6.44
C ALA A 110 9.42 -4.57 7.40
N MET A 111 8.57 -3.70 6.87
CA MET A 111 7.67 -2.86 7.66
C MET A 111 6.66 -3.71 8.45
N ALA A 112 6.02 -4.67 7.82
CA ALA A 112 5.10 -5.58 8.51
C ALA A 112 5.81 -6.33 9.65
N SER A 113 6.99 -6.89 9.40
CA SER A 113 7.80 -7.58 10.41
C SER A 113 8.16 -6.68 11.60
N ALA A 114 8.57 -5.43 11.35
CA ALA A 114 8.97 -4.48 12.38
C ALA A 114 7.80 -4.00 13.26
N PHE A 115 6.57 -3.99 12.73
CA PHE A 115 5.40 -3.43 13.41
C PHE A 115 4.36 -4.46 13.84
N ALA A 116 4.42 -5.71 13.37
CA ALA A 116 3.38 -6.72 13.58
C ALA A 116 3.01 -6.94 15.06
N ASP A 117 4.00 -7.01 15.95
CA ASP A 117 3.75 -7.24 17.38
C ASP A 117 3.00 -6.07 18.03
N ARG A 118 3.37 -4.84 17.70
CA ARG A 118 2.71 -3.63 18.22
C ARG A 118 1.28 -3.50 17.71
N ILE A 119 1.07 -3.79 16.43
CA ILE A 119 -0.24 -3.78 15.79
C ILE A 119 -1.13 -4.87 16.39
N ALA A 120 -0.60 -6.08 16.61
CA ALA A 120 -1.33 -7.18 17.24
C ALA A 120 -1.77 -6.85 18.67
N GLN A 121 -0.92 -6.22 19.48
CA GLN A 121 -1.25 -5.77 20.83
C GLN A 121 -2.43 -4.78 20.89
N ARG A 122 -2.75 -4.15 19.76
CA ARG A 122 -3.79 -3.13 19.63
C ARG A 122 -4.97 -3.57 18.76
N SER A 123 -4.97 -4.84 18.32
CA SER A 123 -5.95 -5.38 17.36
C SER A 123 -6.13 -4.48 16.15
N GLY A 124 -5.01 -4.02 15.62
CA GLY A 124 -4.94 -3.01 14.56
C GLY A 124 -4.98 -3.61 13.16
N ALA A 125 -4.43 -2.87 12.18
CA ALA A 125 -4.47 -3.28 10.78
C ALA A 125 -3.14 -3.06 10.03
N ILE A 126 -2.89 -3.90 9.01
CA ILE A 126 -1.86 -3.72 8.00
C ILE A 126 -2.56 -3.60 6.64
N VAL A 127 -2.27 -2.54 5.91
CA VAL A 127 -2.83 -2.27 4.59
C VAL A 127 -1.71 -2.31 3.56
N ASN A 128 -1.86 -3.13 2.53
CA ASN A 128 -0.86 -3.27 1.48
C ASN A 128 -1.42 -2.77 0.15
N VAL A 129 -0.83 -1.72 -0.41
CA VAL A 129 -1.24 -1.17 -1.71
C VAL A 129 -0.60 -2.00 -2.83
N ALA A 130 -1.43 -2.86 -3.42
CA ALA A 130 -1.09 -3.66 -4.59
C ALA A 130 -1.51 -2.94 -5.90
N SER A 131 -2.13 -3.66 -6.84
CA SER A 131 -2.62 -3.12 -8.12
C SER A 131 -3.47 -4.18 -8.81
N VAL A 132 -4.33 -3.77 -9.75
CA VAL A 132 -4.97 -4.67 -10.72
C VAL A 132 -3.94 -5.49 -11.52
N LEU A 133 -2.73 -4.95 -11.69
CA LEU A 133 -1.63 -5.62 -12.37
C LEU A 133 -1.03 -6.81 -11.60
N ALA A 134 -1.50 -7.07 -10.37
CA ALA A 134 -1.27 -8.34 -9.70
C ALA A 134 -1.93 -9.52 -10.44
N TRP A 135 -2.98 -9.25 -11.21
CA TRP A 135 -3.80 -10.25 -11.90
C TRP A 135 -3.76 -10.13 -13.42
N LEU A 136 -3.45 -8.94 -13.95
CA LEU A 136 -3.33 -8.69 -15.39
C LEU A 136 -1.85 -8.60 -15.79
N PRO A 137 -1.35 -9.45 -16.72
CA PRO A 137 0.07 -9.54 -17.06
C PRO A 137 0.56 -8.43 -18.00
N VAL A 138 -0.15 -7.32 -18.08
CA VAL A 138 0.22 -6.18 -18.94
C VAL A 138 1.20 -5.21 -18.26
N GLY A 139 1.50 -5.42 -16.98
CA GLY A 139 2.39 -4.57 -16.18
C GLY A 139 3.87 -4.97 -16.23
N ALA A 140 4.26 -5.95 -17.07
CA ALA A 140 5.63 -6.44 -17.18
C ALA A 140 6.28 -6.70 -15.80
N THR A 141 7.50 -6.20 -15.53
CA THR A 141 8.20 -6.40 -14.26
C THR A 141 7.44 -5.81 -13.04
N TYR A 142 6.72 -4.71 -13.23
CA TYR A 142 5.88 -4.14 -12.16
C TYR A 142 4.75 -5.10 -11.75
N GLY A 143 4.06 -5.70 -12.73
CA GLY A 143 3.02 -6.70 -12.49
C GLY A 143 3.54 -7.89 -11.67
N VAL A 144 4.77 -8.36 -11.95
CA VAL A 144 5.42 -9.42 -11.16
C VAL A 144 5.52 -9.02 -9.68
N THR A 145 5.96 -7.79 -9.39
CA THR A 145 6.08 -7.33 -7.99
C THR A 145 4.72 -7.23 -7.30
N LYS A 146 3.68 -6.80 -8.02
CA LYS A 146 2.34 -6.66 -7.47
C LYS A 146 1.63 -8.01 -7.29
N ALA A 147 1.90 -8.99 -8.15
CA ALA A 147 1.47 -10.38 -7.97
C ALA A 147 2.13 -11.01 -6.74
N ALA A 148 3.44 -10.79 -6.54
CA ALA A 148 4.14 -11.22 -5.35
C ALA A 148 3.56 -10.56 -4.08
N MET A 149 3.24 -9.26 -4.13
CA MET A 149 2.63 -8.54 -3.00
C MET A 149 1.21 -9.05 -2.67
N TRP A 150 0.42 -9.42 -3.67
CA TRP A 150 -0.87 -10.08 -3.46
C TRP A 150 -0.70 -11.37 -2.66
N SER A 151 0.15 -12.29 -3.14
CA SER A 151 0.42 -13.55 -2.44
C SER A 151 0.97 -13.33 -1.02
N ALA A 152 1.88 -12.37 -0.83
CA ALA A 152 2.42 -12.02 0.48
C ALA A 152 1.32 -11.45 1.41
N THR A 153 0.38 -10.65 0.88
CA THR A 153 -0.74 -10.11 1.66
C THR A 153 -1.66 -11.22 2.18
N ASP A 154 -1.97 -12.21 1.34
CA ASP A 154 -2.77 -13.37 1.75
C ASP A 154 -2.03 -14.22 2.81
N SER A 155 -0.72 -14.41 2.66
CA SER A 155 0.10 -15.10 3.66
C SER A 155 0.12 -14.35 5.00
N MET A 156 0.33 -13.03 4.99
CA MET A 156 0.24 -12.20 6.21
C MET A 156 -1.13 -12.29 6.88
N ARG A 157 -2.22 -12.35 6.10
CA ARG A 157 -3.58 -12.48 6.63
C ARG A 157 -3.76 -13.77 7.39
N LEU A 158 -3.21 -14.89 6.89
CA LEU A 158 -3.25 -16.17 7.58
C LEU A 158 -2.38 -16.17 8.84
N GLU A 159 -1.17 -15.62 8.78
CA GLU A 159 -0.22 -15.61 9.90
C GLU A 159 -0.67 -14.67 11.04
N LEU A 160 -1.21 -13.50 10.71
CA LEU A 160 -1.54 -12.46 11.67
C LEU A 160 -3.02 -12.45 12.11
N GLY A 161 -3.91 -13.10 11.34
CA GLY A 161 -5.34 -13.14 11.64
C GLY A 161 -5.63 -13.76 13.02
N SER A 162 -4.94 -14.84 13.39
CA SER A 162 -5.06 -15.47 14.71
C SER A 162 -4.58 -14.57 15.86
N ARG A 163 -3.82 -13.52 15.55
CA ARG A 163 -3.33 -12.51 16.48
C ARG A 163 -4.22 -11.25 16.53
N GLY A 164 -5.38 -11.29 15.86
CA GLY A 164 -6.33 -10.19 15.83
C GLY A 164 -5.93 -9.00 14.92
N VAL A 165 -4.95 -9.19 14.02
CA VAL A 165 -4.55 -8.16 13.05
C VAL A 165 -5.40 -8.29 11.78
N GLN A 166 -6.04 -7.20 11.38
CA GLN A 166 -6.68 -7.11 10.07
C GLN A 166 -5.62 -6.86 8.99
N VAL A 167 -5.61 -7.66 7.92
CA VAL A 167 -4.69 -7.44 6.78
C VAL A 167 -5.51 -7.19 5.52
N VAL A 168 -5.39 -5.97 4.98
CA VAL A 168 -6.17 -5.48 3.84
C VAL A 168 -5.31 -5.36 2.60
N GLY A 169 -5.69 -6.04 1.53
CA GLY A 169 -5.12 -5.84 0.20
C GLY A 169 -5.88 -4.76 -0.57
N VAL A 170 -5.17 -3.75 -1.08
CA VAL A 170 -5.77 -2.68 -1.90
C VAL A 170 -5.38 -2.89 -3.35
N TYR A 171 -6.37 -3.01 -4.22
CA TYR A 171 -6.19 -3.21 -5.65
C TYR A 171 -6.85 -2.07 -6.41
N VAL A 172 -6.10 -1.45 -7.30
CA VAL A 172 -6.54 -0.30 -8.09
C VAL A 172 -5.84 -0.32 -9.45
N GLY A 173 -6.48 0.25 -10.45
CA GLY A 173 -5.91 0.50 -11.77
C GLY A 173 -5.02 1.75 -11.76
N LEU A 174 -5.25 2.64 -12.73
CA LEU A 174 -4.55 3.92 -12.80
C LEU A 174 -5.19 4.93 -11.83
N VAL A 175 -4.38 5.57 -11.02
CA VAL A 175 -4.79 6.67 -10.13
C VAL A 175 -4.15 7.96 -10.60
N ASP A 176 -4.86 9.08 -10.58
CA ASP A 176 -4.36 10.37 -11.05
C ASP A 176 -3.28 10.92 -10.10
N THR A 177 -2.08 10.47 -10.34
CA THR A 177 -0.85 10.81 -9.60
C THR A 177 0.31 10.90 -10.58
N ASP A 178 1.45 11.42 -10.13
CA ASP A 178 2.68 11.49 -10.92
C ASP A 178 3.10 10.11 -11.48
N MET A 179 2.83 9.03 -10.75
CA MET A 179 3.17 7.67 -11.16
C MET A 179 2.41 7.24 -12.43
N ALA A 180 1.21 7.78 -12.66
CA ALA A 180 0.38 7.51 -13.83
C ALA A 180 0.38 8.67 -14.84
N SER A 181 1.37 9.57 -14.82
CA SER A 181 1.47 10.71 -15.74
C SER A 181 1.58 10.32 -17.21
N PHE A 182 1.98 9.08 -17.50
CA PHE A 182 2.05 8.53 -18.85
C PHE A 182 0.68 8.24 -19.48
N ALA A 183 -0.39 8.20 -18.69
CA ALA A 183 -1.76 7.95 -19.15
C ALA A 183 -2.56 9.26 -19.19
N GLU A 184 -3.24 9.51 -20.32
CA GLU A 184 -4.04 10.73 -20.52
C GLU A 184 -5.45 10.62 -19.92
N SER A 185 -5.98 9.42 -19.80
CA SER A 185 -7.36 9.15 -19.36
C SER A 185 -7.49 7.82 -18.61
N GLY A 186 -8.67 7.52 -18.10
CA GLY A 186 -8.96 6.25 -17.41
C GLY A 186 -8.36 6.15 -16.02
N LYS A 187 -8.06 7.30 -15.39
CA LYS A 187 -7.52 7.39 -14.05
C LYS A 187 -8.63 7.63 -13.03
N SER A 188 -8.54 6.94 -11.90
CA SER A 188 -9.41 7.15 -10.75
C SER A 188 -8.92 8.37 -9.95
N ASP A 189 -9.84 9.10 -9.33
CA ASP A 189 -9.52 10.17 -8.39
C ASP A 189 -8.86 9.57 -7.12
N PRO A 190 -7.69 10.06 -6.71
CA PRO A 190 -7.04 9.62 -5.47
C PRO A 190 -7.96 9.72 -4.25
N ALA A 191 -8.77 10.78 -4.15
CA ALA A 191 -9.67 10.98 -3.02
C ALA A 191 -10.74 9.89 -2.94
N ASP A 192 -11.33 9.49 -4.07
CA ASP A 192 -12.31 8.40 -4.12
C ASP A 192 -11.70 7.04 -3.80
N VAL A 193 -10.48 6.79 -4.29
CA VAL A 193 -9.76 5.55 -3.99
C VAL A 193 -9.48 5.44 -2.50
N ILE A 194 -8.91 6.48 -1.90
CA ILE A 194 -8.54 6.45 -0.48
C ILE A 194 -9.77 6.37 0.42
N ARG A 195 -10.86 7.08 0.09
CA ARG A 195 -12.12 6.94 0.81
C ARG A 195 -12.59 5.48 0.86
N GLN A 196 -12.59 4.77 -0.28
CA GLN A 196 -12.97 3.35 -0.34
C GLN A 196 -12.04 2.47 0.49
N VAL A 197 -10.73 2.76 0.51
CA VAL A 197 -9.77 2.01 1.32
C VAL A 197 -10.05 2.18 2.81
N LEU A 198 -10.24 3.42 3.27
CA LEU A 198 -10.52 3.70 4.68
C LEU A 198 -11.87 3.11 5.11
N ASP A 199 -12.91 3.19 4.26
CA ASP A 199 -14.19 2.51 4.49
C ASP A 199 -14.01 0.98 4.60
N GLY A 200 -13.15 0.40 3.75
CA GLY A 200 -12.82 -1.02 3.78
C GLY A 200 -12.13 -1.45 5.09
N ILE A 201 -11.21 -0.64 5.60
CA ILE A 201 -10.57 -0.90 6.91
C ILE A 201 -11.64 -0.90 8.00
N GLU A 202 -12.50 0.10 8.03
CA GLU A 202 -13.53 0.26 9.08
C GLU A 202 -14.63 -0.79 8.99
N SER A 203 -14.94 -1.30 7.78
CA SER A 203 -15.90 -2.40 7.59
C SER A 203 -15.32 -3.79 7.84
N GLY A 204 -14.00 -3.91 8.02
CA GLY A 204 -13.32 -5.19 8.21
C GLY A 204 -13.11 -5.97 6.93
N ALA A 205 -12.99 -5.29 5.78
CA ALA A 205 -12.75 -5.94 4.50
C ALA A 205 -11.34 -6.55 4.43
N ASP A 206 -11.22 -7.68 3.74
CA ASP A 206 -9.94 -8.30 3.40
C ASP A 206 -9.31 -7.69 2.14
N GLU A 207 -10.15 -7.28 1.20
CA GLU A 207 -9.75 -6.69 -0.09
C GLU A 207 -10.58 -5.44 -0.37
N VAL A 208 -9.92 -4.40 -0.92
CA VAL A 208 -10.57 -3.23 -1.49
C VAL A 208 -10.28 -3.17 -2.99
N LEU A 209 -11.33 -3.29 -3.80
CA LEU A 209 -11.31 -3.21 -5.25
C LEU A 209 -11.79 -1.82 -5.66
N ALA A 210 -10.86 -0.88 -5.82
CA ALA A 210 -11.18 0.54 -5.82
C ALA A 210 -11.79 1.08 -7.13
N ASP A 211 -11.82 0.28 -8.22
CA ASP A 211 -12.38 0.68 -9.50
C ASP A 211 -13.01 -0.51 -10.27
N ASP A 212 -13.75 -0.21 -11.35
CA ASP A 212 -14.46 -1.22 -12.14
C ASP A 212 -13.50 -2.17 -12.87
N MET A 213 -12.34 -1.67 -13.33
CA MET A 213 -11.32 -2.50 -13.96
C MET A 213 -10.83 -3.57 -12.98
N THR A 214 -10.58 -3.18 -11.75
CA THR A 214 -10.11 -4.07 -10.69
C THR A 214 -11.16 -5.10 -10.30
N ARG A 215 -12.43 -4.68 -10.16
CA ARG A 215 -13.56 -5.60 -9.93
C ARG A 215 -13.70 -6.61 -11.05
N GLY A 216 -13.70 -6.14 -12.30
CA GLY A 216 -13.77 -7.01 -13.46
C GLY A 216 -12.59 -7.99 -13.58
N ALA A 217 -11.37 -7.55 -13.28
CA ALA A 217 -10.19 -8.41 -13.27
C ALA A 217 -10.27 -9.49 -12.18
N ARG A 218 -10.76 -9.14 -11.00
CA ARG A 218 -10.96 -10.07 -9.87
C ARG A 218 -11.99 -11.14 -10.19
N ASP A 219 -13.15 -10.75 -10.74
CA ASP A 219 -14.25 -11.65 -11.13
C ASP A 219 -13.82 -12.66 -12.22
N ASN A 220 -12.89 -12.27 -13.07
CA ASN A 220 -12.40 -13.09 -14.18
C ASN A 220 -11.10 -13.84 -13.86
N LEU A 221 -10.61 -13.82 -12.62
CA LEU A 221 -9.31 -14.39 -12.26
C LEU A 221 -9.17 -15.89 -12.55
N ASN A 222 -10.26 -16.64 -12.51
CA ASN A 222 -10.31 -18.08 -12.82
C ASN A 222 -10.35 -18.40 -14.32
N LYS A 223 -10.48 -17.37 -15.18
CA LYS A 223 -10.51 -17.57 -16.64
C LYS A 223 -9.11 -17.70 -17.22
N PRO A 224 -8.94 -18.38 -18.37
CA PRO A 224 -7.70 -18.37 -19.13
C PRO A 224 -7.21 -16.94 -19.42
N ILE A 225 -5.90 -16.74 -19.47
CA ILE A 225 -5.30 -15.41 -19.62
C ILE A 225 -5.80 -14.64 -20.85
N ARG A 226 -6.00 -15.32 -21.97
CA ARG A 226 -6.51 -14.69 -23.21
C ARG A 226 -7.89 -14.11 -23.02
N GLU A 227 -8.77 -14.82 -22.31
CA GLU A 227 -10.13 -14.34 -22.02
C GLU A 227 -10.12 -13.16 -21.03
N ARG A 228 -9.18 -13.16 -20.07
CA ARG A 228 -9.01 -12.03 -19.15
C ARG A 228 -8.58 -10.75 -19.84
N LEU A 229 -7.86 -10.86 -20.96
CA LEU A 229 -7.38 -9.73 -21.76
C LEU A 229 -8.33 -9.33 -22.88
N GLY A 230 -9.47 -10.03 -23.05
CA GLY A 230 -10.43 -9.76 -24.13
C GLY A 230 -9.91 -10.13 -25.52
N ALA A 231 -8.99 -11.10 -25.59
CA ALA A 231 -8.34 -11.57 -26.83
C ALA A 231 -8.88 -12.93 -27.25
#